data_fa506bd990255948bf95ea5733391b66
#
_entry.id   fa506bd990255948bf95ea5733391b66
#
_cell.length_a   1.000
_cell.length_b   1.000
_cell.length_c   1.000
_cell.angle_alpha   90.00
_cell.angle_beta   90.00
_cell.angle_gamma   90.00
#
_symmetry.space_group_name_H-M   'P 1'
#
loop_
_entity.id
_entity.type
_entity.pdbx_description
1 polymer ?
#
loop_
_entity_poly.entity_id
_entity_poly.type
_entity_poly.pdbx_seq_one_letter_code
_entity_poly.pdbx_strand_id
1 'polypeptide(L)'
;MAPPVPTVAATALTSAAETVPAPAAAAADGIAAVSGTPVLWLCALGVFAVIFVQTFIYMRAARVAGPDVGMSRDELRNAYRAGAVASIGPSLAVVLVAVALLALFGAPAVLVRIGLIGSASTEVASAGVAAGTVGATLGGDGYTPSVFALAFVAMSLSGGMWMLATLVLTPLLKRGGKKLDAVNPAVMAVVPAAALLGAFAMLTVTELPKSGIHAATALTSAAVMAGCLVLARALKAAWLKEWALGFAVITALAVAYLAHTA
;
A
#
# COMPACT_ATOMS: atom_id res chain seq x y z
N MET A 1 72.55 -3.21 -18.45
CA MET A 1 71.93 -2.15 -17.63
C MET A 1 70.54 -1.92 -18.22
N ALA A 2 69.56 -2.63 -17.68
CA ALA A 2 68.17 -2.57 -18.15
C ALA A 2 67.43 -1.49 -17.29
N PRO A 3 66.54 -0.68 -17.87
CA PRO A 3 65.78 0.30 -17.10
C PRO A 3 64.69 -0.35 -16.29
N PRO A 4 64.30 0.23 -15.13
CA PRO A 4 63.25 -0.33 -14.27
C PRO A 4 61.87 -0.19 -14.89
N VAL A 5 61.08 -1.24 -14.80
CA VAL A 5 59.68 -1.29 -15.19
C VAL A 5 58.88 -0.44 -14.19
N PRO A 6 58.04 0.49 -14.64
CA PRO A 6 57.19 1.28 -13.71
C PRO A 6 56.09 0.39 -13.11
N THR A 7 56.02 0.38 -11.78
CA THR A 7 55.00 -0.29 -10.98
C THR A 7 53.67 0.47 -11.09
N VAL A 8 52.88 0.19 -12.12
CA VAL A 8 51.54 0.82 -12.35
C VAL A 8 50.39 0.01 -11.72
N ALA A 9 50.71 -1.10 -11.04
CA ALA A 9 49.69 -2.04 -10.56
C ALA A 9 49.20 -1.81 -9.12
N ALA A 10 49.79 -0.90 -8.37
CA ALA A 10 49.39 -0.68 -6.96
C ALA A 10 48.44 0.50 -6.73
N THR A 11 48.24 1.38 -7.71
CA THR A 11 47.41 2.59 -7.55
C THR A 11 45.98 2.40 -8.06
N ALA A 12 45.66 1.25 -8.70
CA ALA A 12 44.34 0.98 -9.26
C ALA A 12 43.35 0.29 -8.28
N LEU A 13 43.83 -0.19 -7.13
CA LEU A 13 42.99 -0.91 -6.16
C LEU A 13 42.53 -0.06 -4.97
N THR A 14 43.01 1.18 -4.83
CA THR A 14 42.59 2.08 -3.77
C THR A 14 41.55 3.15 -4.21
N SER A 15 41.19 3.14 -5.50
CA SER A 15 40.20 4.09 -6.04
C SER A 15 38.79 3.53 -6.20
N ALA A 16 38.54 2.33 -5.71
CA ALA A 16 37.21 1.71 -5.74
C ALA A 16 36.48 1.72 -4.38
N ALA A 17 36.94 2.57 -3.45
CA ALA A 17 36.04 3.10 -2.44
C ALA A 17 35.25 4.22 -3.12
N GLU A 18 34.25 3.84 -3.90
CA GLU A 18 33.30 4.73 -4.55
C GLU A 18 32.62 5.56 -3.48
N THR A 19 33.18 6.73 -3.24
CA THR A 19 32.53 7.78 -2.44
C THR A 19 31.22 8.06 -3.12
N VAL A 20 30.11 7.67 -2.47
CA VAL A 20 28.76 8.15 -2.78
C VAL A 20 28.91 9.63 -3.08
N PRO A 21 28.49 10.13 -4.26
CA PRO A 21 28.71 11.52 -4.62
C PRO A 21 28.13 12.42 -3.52
N ALA A 22 28.94 13.33 -3.00
CA ALA A 22 28.63 14.19 -1.87
C ALA A 22 27.23 14.85 -1.90
N PRO A 23 26.65 15.22 -3.07
CA PRO A 23 25.28 15.73 -3.15
C PRO A 23 24.21 14.68 -2.83
N ALA A 24 24.42 13.41 -3.14
CA ALA A 24 23.44 12.36 -2.85
C ALA A 24 23.42 12.00 -1.35
N ALA A 25 24.60 11.97 -0.71
CA ALA A 25 24.69 11.77 0.74
C ALA A 25 24.06 12.94 1.51
N ALA A 26 24.35 14.18 1.12
CA ALA A 26 23.77 15.37 1.73
C ALA A 26 22.24 15.45 1.53
N ALA A 27 21.73 14.98 0.38
CA ALA A 27 20.29 14.90 0.13
C ALA A 27 19.63 13.82 1.02
N ALA A 28 20.26 12.67 1.19
CA ALA A 28 19.78 11.61 2.07
C ALA A 28 19.73 12.05 3.54
N ASP A 29 20.77 12.73 4.02
CA ASP A 29 20.81 13.31 5.37
C ASP A 29 19.72 14.39 5.55
N GLY A 30 19.51 15.23 4.55
CA GLY A 30 18.45 16.23 4.54
C GLY A 30 17.04 15.62 4.58
N ILE A 31 16.80 14.51 3.85
CA ILE A 31 15.53 13.80 3.87
C ILE A 31 15.33 13.13 5.23
N ALA A 32 16.36 12.49 5.79
CA ALA A 32 16.29 11.87 7.11
C ALA A 32 15.97 12.90 8.21
N ALA A 33 16.56 14.10 8.12
CA ALA A 33 16.26 15.19 9.04
C ALA A 33 14.80 15.66 8.94
N VAL A 34 14.25 15.82 7.72
CA VAL A 34 12.86 16.22 7.50
C VAL A 34 11.90 15.13 7.91
N SER A 35 12.17 13.89 7.52
CA SER A 35 11.29 12.74 7.86
C SER A 35 11.26 12.46 9.36
N GLY A 36 12.33 12.77 10.09
CA GLY A 36 12.44 12.61 11.55
C GLY A 36 11.87 13.75 12.38
N THR A 37 11.30 14.80 11.76
CA THR A 37 10.83 15.99 12.51
C THR A 37 9.77 15.65 13.55
N PRO A 38 9.80 16.32 14.74
CA PRO A 38 8.79 16.11 15.79
C PRO A 38 7.35 16.36 15.30
N VAL A 39 7.18 17.24 14.32
CA VAL A 39 5.86 17.54 13.74
C VAL A 39 5.24 16.32 13.08
N LEU A 40 6.01 15.55 12.30
CA LEU A 40 5.51 14.32 11.68
C LEU A 40 5.16 13.24 12.73
N TRP A 41 5.93 13.15 13.81
CA TRP A 41 5.61 12.26 14.92
C TRP A 41 4.32 12.66 15.64
N LEU A 42 4.11 13.96 15.88
CA LEU A 42 2.86 14.45 16.46
C LEU A 42 1.66 14.20 15.53
N CYS A 43 1.83 14.39 14.23
CA CYS A 43 0.80 14.04 13.25
C CYS A 43 0.50 12.53 13.25
N ALA A 44 1.53 11.68 13.32
CA ALA A 44 1.34 10.23 13.41
C ALA A 44 0.57 9.83 14.67
N LEU A 45 0.96 10.36 15.82
CA LEU A 45 0.24 10.15 17.09
C LEU A 45 -1.21 10.63 17.01
N GLY A 46 -1.44 11.78 16.36
CA GLY A 46 -2.79 12.31 16.11
C GLY A 46 -3.65 11.36 15.28
N VAL A 47 -3.10 10.81 14.19
CA VAL A 47 -3.78 9.80 13.35
C VAL A 47 -4.12 8.56 14.17
N PHE A 48 -3.17 8.02 14.94
CA PHE A 48 -3.43 6.87 15.81
C PHE A 48 -4.49 7.18 16.86
N ALA A 49 -4.45 8.35 17.49
CA ALA A 49 -5.46 8.77 18.46
C ALA A 49 -6.87 8.77 17.83
N VAL A 50 -7.00 9.32 16.61
CA VAL A 50 -8.28 9.31 15.88
C VAL A 50 -8.73 7.88 15.59
N ILE A 51 -7.83 6.99 15.14
CA ILE A 51 -8.15 5.58 14.85
C ILE A 51 -8.64 4.87 16.13
N PHE A 52 -7.96 5.05 17.27
CA PHE A 52 -8.36 4.43 18.53
C PHE A 52 -9.70 4.95 19.02
N VAL A 53 -9.92 6.28 19.01
CA VAL A 53 -11.19 6.88 19.41
C VAL A 53 -12.32 6.38 18.51
N GLN A 54 -12.13 6.38 17.20
CA GLN A 54 -13.10 5.88 16.24
C GLN A 54 -13.43 4.40 16.48
N THR A 55 -12.41 3.57 16.67
CA THR A 55 -12.57 2.14 16.97
C THR A 55 -13.40 1.95 18.25
N PHE A 56 -13.09 2.70 19.31
CA PHE A 56 -13.83 2.64 20.56
C PHE A 56 -15.30 3.05 20.38
N ILE A 57 -15.55 4.14 19.65
CA ILE A 57 -16.91 4.62 19.36
C ILE A 57 -17.70 3.56 18.60
N TYR A 58 -17.14 2.98 17.54
CA TYR A 58 -17.82 1.95 16.75
C TYR A 58 -18.07 0.66 17.54
N MET A 59 -17.10 0.21 18.32
CA MET A 59 -17.29 -0.95 19.20
C MET A 59 -18.40 -0.72 20.24
N ARG A 60 -18.44 0.48 20.81
CA ARG A 60 -19.52 0.87 21.73
C ARG A 60 -20.87 0.90 21.02
N ALA A 61 -20.93 1.57 19.88
CA ALA A 61 -22.16 1.67 19.08
C ALA A 61 -22.70 0.29 18.68
N ALA A 62 -21.84 -0.61 18.23
CA ALA A 62 -22.23 -1.97 17.89
C ALA A 62 -22.75 -2.78 19.10
N ARG A 63 -22.17 -2.58 20.28
CA ARG A 63 -22.67 -3.21 21.52
C ARG A 63 -24.04 -2.69 21.93
N VAL A 64 -24.32 -1.42 21.70
CA VAL A 64 -25.63 -0.81 22.01
C VAL A 64 -26.69 -1.24 20.99
N ALA A 65 -26.36 -1.24 19.70
CA ALA A 65 -27.28 -1.57 18.64
C ALA A 65 -27.54 -3.08 18.49
N GLY A 66 -26.62 -3.94 18.95
CA GLY A 66 -26.74 -5.41 18.82
C GLY A 66 -28.07 -5.98 19.31
N PRO A 67 -28.52 -5.67 20.53
CA PRO A 67 -29.81 -6.13 21.05
C PRO A 67 -31.04 -5.68 20.21
N ASP A 68 -30.97 -4.46 19.64
CA ASP A 68 -32.07 -3.91 18.83
C ASP A 68 -32.28 -4.66 17.51
N VAL A 69 -31.24 -5.34 17.02
CA VAL A 69 -31.30 -6.22 15.84
C VAL A 69 -31.38 -7.71 16.21
N GLY A 70 -31.66 -8.01 17.47
CA GLY A 70 -31.88 -9.38 17.96
C GLY A 70 -30.58 -10.19 18.19
N MET A 71 -29.42 -9.56 18.21
CA MET A 71 -28.15 -10.25 18.49
C MET A 71 -27.94 -10.47 19.98
N SER A 72 -27.65 -11.71 20.36
CA SER A 72 -27.22 -12.05 21.71
C SER A 72 -25.78 -11.55 21.98
N ARG A 73 -25.38 -11.48 23.25
CA ARG A 73 -24.01 -11.10 23.64
C ARG A 73 -22.97 -12.06 23.11
N ASP A 74 -23.27 -13.34 23.04
CA ASP A 74 -22.35 -14.35 22.51
C ASP A 74 -22.19 -14.26 20.99
N GLU A 75 -23.26 -14.01 20.27
CA GLU A 75 -23.20 -13.74 18.83
C GLU A 75 -22.38 -12.50 18.53
N LEU A 76 -22.58 -11.43 19.28
CA LEU A 76 -21.80 -10.20 19.13
C LEU A 76 -20.30 -10.44 19.43
N ARG A 77 -19.96 -11.19 20.48
CA ARG A 77 -18.60 -11.58 20.81
C ARG A 77 -17.96 -12.42 19.70
N ASN A 78 -18.70 -13.37 19.15
CA ASN A 78 -18.24 -14.19 18.03
C ASN A 78 -18.04 -13.35 16.77
N ALA A 79 -18.91 -12.40 16.48
CA ALA A 79 -18.76 -11.46 15.36
C ALA A 79 -17.48 -10.61 15.51
N TYR A 80 -17.18 -10.09 16.70
CA TYR A 80 -15.93 -9.37 16.96
C TYR A 80 -14.69 -10.25 16.74
N ARG A 81 -14.75 -11.49 17.24
CA ARG A 81 -13.64 -12.43 17.07
C ARG A 81 -13.42 -12.79 15.59
N ALA A 82 -14.50 -13.08 14.88
CA ALA A 82 -14.45 -13.35 13.44
C ALA A 82 -13.91 -12.14 12.66
N GLY A 83 -14.39 -10.94 12.98
CA GLY A 83 -13.89 -9.69 12.37
C GLY A 83 -12.41 -9.45 12.63
N ALA A 84 -11.95 -9.69 13.86
CA ALA A 84 -10.53 -9.57 14.21
C ALA A 84 -9.65 -10.56 13.42
N VAL A 85 -10.09 -11.80 13.26
CA VAL A 85 -9.37 -12.79 12.46
C VAL A 85 -9.39 -12.41 10.98
N ALA A 86 -10.54 -12.00 10.45
CA ALA A 86 -10.69 -11.60 9.05
C ALA A 86 -9.85 -10.37 8.68
N SER A 87 -9.55 -9.50 9.65
CA SER A 87 -8.73 -8.29 9.41
C SER A 87 -7.23 -8.57 9.29
N ILE A 88 -6.73 -9.73 9.72
CA ILE A 88 -5.29 -10.05 9.72
C ILE A 88 -4.71 -10.02 8.30
N GLY A 89 -5.35 -10.67 7.34
CA GLY A 89 -4.87 -10.71 5.95
C GLY A 89 -4.74 -9.32 5.32
N PRO A 90 -5.80 -8.52 5.27
CA PRO A 90 -5.72 -7.13 4.78
C PRO A 90 -4.72 -6.26 5.54
N SER A 91 -4.62 -6.40 6.87
CA SER A 91 -3.64 -5.65 7.67
C SER A 91 -2.20 -6.01 7.30
N LEU A 92 -1.91 -7.29 7.06
CA LEU A 92 -0.59 -7.72 6.62
C LEU A 92 -0.23 -7.11 5.26
N ALA A 93 -1.17 -7.03 4.33
CA ALA A 93 -0.96 -6.35 3.04
C ALA A 93 -0.60 -4.87 3.24
N VAL A 94 -1.30 -4.15 4.14
CA VAL A 94 -1.00 -2.75 4.46
C VAL A 94 0.39 -2.61 5.10
N VAL A 95 0.79 -3.53 5.98
CA VAL A 95 2.13 -3.53 6.60
C VAL A 95 3.22 -3.69 5.55
N LEU A 96 3.04 -4.58 4.58
CA LEU A 96 4.00 -4.76 3.48
C LEU A 96 4.15 -3.50 2.63
N VAL A 97 3.04 -2.83 2.34
CA VAL A 97 3.05 -1.52 1.67
C VAL A 97 3.78 -0.48 2.51
N ALA A 98 3.49 -0.42 3.80
CA ALA A 98 4.14 0.50 4.72
C ALA A 98 5.66 0.28 4.74
N VAL A 99 6.12 -0.98 4.80
CA VAL A 99 7.56 -1.32 4.74
C VAL A 99 8.19 -0.85 3.43
N ALA A 100 7.52 -1.03 2.28
CA ALA A 100 8.02 -0.54 1.00
C ALA A 100 8.15 1.00 0.96
N LEU A 101 7.23 1.72 1.60
CA LEU A 101 7.26 3.17 1.67
C LEU A 101 8.27 3.71 2.70
N LEU A 102 8.71 2.90 3.67
CA LEU A 102 9.70 3.32 4.69
C LEU A 102 11.01 3.79 4.06
N ALA A 103 11.48 3.13 3.01
CA ALA A 103 12.71 3.48 2.33
C ALA A 103 12.65 4.84 1.64
N LEU A 104 11.45 5.28 1.23
CA LEU A 104 11.22 6.52 0.48
C LEU A 104 10.89 7.70 1.38
N PHE A 105 10.16 7.46 2.48
CA PHE A 105 9.53 8.51 3.27
C PHE A 105 9.91 8.49 4.76
N GLY A 106 10.56 7.44 5.24
CA GLY A 106 10.87 7.28 6.67
C GLY A 106 9.65 6.92 7.53
N ALA A 107 9.91 6.47 8.76
CA ALA A 107 8.89 5.92 9.64
C ALA A 107 7.74 6.89 9.99
N PRO A 108 7.97 8.13 10.44
CA PRO A 108 6.86 8.98 10.87
C PRO A 108 5.93 9.37 9.72
N ALA A 109 6.47 9.62 8.52
CA ALA A 109 5.66 9.94 7.35
C ALA A 109 4.77 8.77 6.93
N VAL A 110 5.31 7.54 6.96
CA VAL A 110 4.52 6.33 6.69
C VAL A 110 3.46 6.10 7.76
N LEU A 111 3.76 6.34 9.03
CA LEU A 111 2.80 6.21 10.13
C LEU A 111 1.66 7.22 10.05
N VAL A 112 1.93 8.46 9.63
CA VAL A 112 0.87 9.45 9.33
C VAL A 112 -0.08 8.90 8.27
N ARG A 113 0.45 8.19 7.30
CA ARG A 113 -0.30 7.65 6.16
C ARG A 113 -0.99 6.33 6.45
N ILE A 114 -0.61 5.59 7.48
CA ILE A 114 -1.05 4.19 7.70
C ILE A 114 -2.57 4.03 7.76
N GLY A 115 -3.27 5.01 8.27
CA GLY A 115 -4.74 5.02 8.30
C GLY A 115 -5.40 5.44 6.98
N LEU A 116 -4.61 5.92 6.02
CA LEU A 116 -5.06 6.45 4.73
C LEU A 116 -4.51 5.67 3.55
N ILE A 117 -3.60 4.73 3.79
CA ILE A 117 -3.01 3.88 2.75
C ILE A 117 -4.12 2.99 2.17
N GLY A 118 -4.55 3.31 0.96
CA GLY A 118 -5.53 2.50 0.24
C GLY A 118 -4.87 1.52 -0.73
N SER A 119 -3.73 1.92 -1.32
CA SER A 119 -3.01 1.14 -2.33
C SER A 119 -1.58 1.64 -2.49
N ALA A 120 -0.61 0.73 -2.44
CA ALA A 120 0.80 1.04 -2.70
C ALA A 120 1.00 1.70 -4.06
N SER A 121 0.36 1.17 -5.09
CA SER A 121 0.48 1.68 -6.45
C SER A 121 0.00 3.12 -6.57
N THR A 122 -1.11 3.47 -5.92
CA THR A 122 -1.65 4.83 -5.92
C THR A 122 -0.75 5.79 -5.15
N GLU A 123 -0.22 5.36 -3.99
CA GLU A 123 0.68 6.17 -3.18
C GLU A 123 1.98 6.48 -3.95
N VAL A 124 2.65 5.45 -4.46
CA VAL A 124 3.91 5.59 -5.21
C VAL A 124 3.69 6.33 -6.53
N ALA A 125 2.58 6.08 -7.23
CA ALA A 125 2.27 6.78 -8.47
C ALA A 125 2.03 8.28 -8.23
N SER A 126 1.25 8.64 -7.21
CA SER A 126 0.99 10.04 -6.86
C SER A 126 2.29 10.77 -6.48
N ALA A 127 3.13 10.13 -5.68
CA ALA A 127 4.44 10.67 -5.29
C ALA A 127 5.39 10.79 -6.48
N GLY A 128 5.44 9.77 -7.34
CA GLY A 128 6.28 9.74 -8.52
C GLY A 128 5.89 10.79 -9.57
N VAL A 129 4.59 10.97 -9.80
CA VAL A 129 4.09 12.04 -10.68
C VAL A 129 4.51 13.40 -10.12
N ALA A 130 4.34 13.63 -8.83
CA ALA A 130 4.73 14.90 -8.20
C ALA A 130 6.24 15.16 -8.30
N ALA A 131 7.09 14.17 -8.03
CA ALA A 131 8.53 14.27 -8.20
C ALA A 131 8.91 14.56 -9.67
N GLY A 132 8.26 13.89 -10.61
CA GLY A 132 8.48 14.07 -12.05
C GLY A 132 8.17 15.48 -12.57
N THR A 133 7.21 16.20 -11.95
CA THR A 133 6.90 17.60 -12.34
C THR A 133 8.06 18.56 -12.13
N VAL A 134 8.99 18.22 -11.23
CA VAL A 134 10.19 19.02 -10.92
C VAL A 134 11.47 18.36 -11.44
N GLY A 135 11.35 17.37 -12.34
CA GLY A 135 12.48 16.68 -12.95
C GLY A 135 13.25 15.74 -12.02
N ALA A 136 12.65 15.35 -10.89
CA ALA A 136 13.25 14.43 -9.94
C ALA A 136 12.65 13.02 -10.06
N THR A 137 13.42 12.00 -9.65
CA THR A 137 12.94 10.62 -9.50
C THR A 137 12.71 10.28 -8.03
N LEU A 138 11.64 9.59 -7.73
CA LEU A 138 11.28 9.24 -6.36
C LEU A 138 12.33 8.32 -5.71
N GLY A 139 13.00 8.81 -4.68
CA GLY A 139 14.09 8.08 -4.00
C GLY A 139 15.41 7.99 -4.79
N GLY A 140 15.52 8.68 -5.93
CA GLY A 140 16.69 8.69 -6.80
C GLY A 140 17.21 10.10 -7.08
N ASP A 141 17.63 10.36 -8.32
CA ASP A 141 18.22 11.62 -8.71
C ASP A 141 17.27 12.80 -8.47
N GLY A 142 17.82 13.86 -7.89
CA GLY A 142 17.09 15.08 -7.58
C GLY A 142 16.10 14.97 -6.41
N TYR A 143 16.05 13.85 -5.67
CA TYR A 143 15.15 13.69 -4.55
C TYR A 143 15.63 14.45 -3.32
N THR A 144 15.32 15.74 -3.28
CA THR A 144 15.66 16.68 -2.21
C THR A 144 14.56 16.72 -1.14
N PRO A 145 14.80 17.36 0.04
CA PRO A 145 13.77 17.61 1.05
C PRO A 145 12.53 18.32 0.52
N SER A 146 12.68 19.22 -0.44
CA SER A 146 11.54 19.91 -1.08
C SER A 146 10.72 18.97 -1.95
N VAL A 147 11.37 18.07 -2.68
CA VAL A 147 10.69 17.04 -3.50
C VAL A 147 10.01 16.01 -2.60
N PHE A 148 10.64 15.63 -1.49
CA PHE A 148 10.02 14.80 -0.46
C PHE A 148 8.70 15.43 0.05
N ALA A 149 8.75 16.71 0.43
CA ALA A 149 7.57 17.43 0.92
C ALA A 149 6.47 17.50 -0.16
N LEU A 150 6.85 17.81 -1.41
CA LEU A 150 5.92 17.83 -2.55
C LEU A 150 5.27 16.46 -2.78
N ALA A 151 6.06 15.39 -2.81
CA ALA A 151 5.57 14.02 -2.97
C ALA A 151 4.64 13.60 -1.82
N PHE A 152 5.00 13.92 -0.58
CA PHE A 152 4.19 13.64 0.60
C PHE A 152 2.84 14.37 0.59
N VAL A 153 2.83 15.65 0.21
CA VAL A 153 1.59 16.43 0.05
C VAL A 153 0.73 15.87 -1.08
N ALA A 154 1.32 15.53 -2.22
CA ALA A 154 0.60 14.95 -3.35
C ALA A 154 -0.08 13.62 -2.99
N MET A 155 0.62 12.72 -2.30
CA MET A 155 0.02 11.50 -1.76
C MET A 155 -1.14 11.81 -0.80
N SER A 156 -0.95 12.79 0.08
CA SER A 156 -1.96 13.16 1.07
C SER A 156 -3.21 13.74 0.43
N LEU A 157 -3.04 14.59 -0.58
CA LEU A 157 -4.16 15.13 -1.37
C LEU A 157 -4.88 14.03 -2.16
N SER A 158 -4.13 13.12 -2.79
CA SER A 158 -4.72 11.98 -3.52
C SER A 158 -5.60 11.13 -2.60
N GLY A 159 -5.13 10.79 -1.39
CA GLY A 159 -5.93 10.09 -0.39
C GLY A 159 -7.10 10.91 0.16
N GLY A 160 -6.92 12.22 0.37
CA GLY A 160 -7.96 13.13 0.83
C GLY A 160 -9.07 13.33 -0.21
N MET A 161 -8.72 13.44 -1.49
CA MET A 161 -9.68 13.60 -2.58
C MET A 161 -10.60 12.39 -2.73
N TRP A 162 -10.13 11.18 -2.46
CA TRP A 162 -10.96 9.99 -2.41
C TRP A 162 -12.09 10.13 -1.37
N MET A 163 -11.78 10.61 -0.16
CA MET A 163 -12.80 10.83 0.88
C MET A 163 -13.81 11.91 0.47
N LEU A 164 -13.35 13.01 -0.10
CA LEU A 164 -14.21 14.07 -0.63
C LEU A 164 -15.11 13.55 -1.77
N ALA A 165 -14.53 12.80 -2.70
CA ALA A 165 -15.29 12.17 -3.78
C ALA A 165 -16.39 11.25 -3.21
N THR A 166 -16.06 10.42 -2.24
CA THR A 166 -17.03 9.54 -1.58
C THR A 166 -18.16 10.35 -0.89
N LEU A 167 -17.80 11.41 -0.19
CA LEU A 167 -18.78 12.29 0.49
C LEU A 167 -19.75 12.91 -0.51
N VAL A 168 -19.25 13.43 -1.64
CA VAL A 168 -20.05 14.12 -2.65
C VAL A 168 -20.83 13.13 -3.52
N LEU A 169 -20.20 12.04 -3.95
CA LEU A 169 -20.80 11.09 -4.87
C LEU A 169 -21.80 10.15 -4.21
N THR A 170 -21.63 9.82 -2.92
CA THR A 170 -22.53 8.89 -2.22
C THR A 170 -24.00 9.29 -2.26
N PRO A 171 -24.40 10.52 -1.93
CA PRO A 171 -25.80 10.93 -2.03
C PRO A 171 -26.33 10.93 -3.47
N LEU A 172 -25.46 11.26 -4.44
CA LEU A 172 -25.80 11.24 -5.86
C LEU A 172 -26.03 9.80 -6.35
N LEU A 173 -25.13 8.90 -6.02
CA LEU A 173 -25.23 7.48 -6.34
C LEU A 173 -26.44 6.82 -5.66
N LYS A 174 -26.75 7.18 -4.41
CA LYS A 174 -27.94 6.67 -3.73
C LYS A 174 -29.23 7.10 -4.44
N ARG A 175 -29.31 8.32 -4.95
CA ARG A 175 -30.47 8.79 -5.73
C ARG A 175 -30.58 8.07 -7.07
N GLY A 176 -29.46 7.88 -7.77
CA GLY A 176 -29.40 7.12 -9.02
C GLY A 176 -29.71 5.63 -8.82
N GLY A 177 -29.12 5.02 -7.79
CA GLY A 177 -29.31 3.62 -7.43
C GLY A 177 -30.77 3.28 -7.18
N LYS A 178 -31.49 4.08 -6.39
CA LYS A 178 -32.91 3.86 -6.15
C LYS A 178 -33.78 3.83 -7.42
N LYS A 179 -33.41 4.64 -8.43
CA LYS A 179 -34.10 4.62 -9.72
C LYS A 179 -33.74 3.36 -10.52
N LEU A 180 -32.49 2.94 -10.46
CA LEU A 180 -32.01 1.76 -11.15
C LEU A 180 -32.51 0.45 -10.52
N ASP A 181 -32.56 0.38 -9.19
CA ASP A 181 -33.13 -0.75 -8.44
C ASP A 181 -34.62 -0.96 -8.77
N ALA A 182 -35.35 0.13 -8.98
CA ALA A 182 -36.76 0.08 -9.38
C ALA A 182 -36.94 -0.49 -10.80
N VAL A 183 -35.91 -0.36 -11.67
CA VAL A 183 -35.95 -0.85 -13.06
C VAL A 183 -35.40 -2.28 -13.16
N ASN A 184 -34.25 -2.58 -12.54
CA ASN A 184 -33.65 -3.90 -12.62
C ASN A 184 -32.69 -4.18 -11.44
N PRO A 185 -33.14 -4.87 -10.38
CA PRO A 185 -32.32 -5.19 -9.22
C PRO A 185 -31.09 -6.07 -9.54
N ALA A 186 -31.15 -6.91 -10.57
CA ALA A 186 -30.04 -7.78 -10.95
C ALA A 186 -28.84 -6.98 -11.49
N VAL A 187 -29.08 -5.86 -12.16
CA VAL A 187 -28.04 -4.96 -12.66
C VAL A 187 -27.27 -4.34 -11.48
N MET A 188 -27.99 -3.90 -10.43
CA MET A 188 -27.37 -3.31 -9.25
C MET A 188 -26.55 -4.29 -8.42
N ALA A 189 -26.85 -5.58 -8.48
CA ALA A 189 -26.04 -6.61 -7.85
C ALA A 189 -24.70 -6.85 -8.58
N VAL A 190 -24.67 -6.68 -9.90
CA VAL A 190 -23.49 -7.00 -10.74
C VAL A 190 -22.59 -5.79 -10.97
N VAL A 191 -23.16 -4.58 -11.13
CA VAL A 191 -22.41 -3.37 -11.48
C VAL A 191 -21.24 -3.05 -10.56
N PRO A 192 -21.37 -3.07 -9.22
CA PRO A 192 -20.24 -2.79 -8.32
C PRO A 192 -19.10 -3.81 -8.47
N ALA A 193 -19.43 -5.10 -8.61
CA ALA A 193 -18.45 -6.14 -8.80
C ALA A 193 -17.73 -6.02 -10.14
N ALA A 194 -18.48 -5.74 -11.21
CA ALA A 194 -17.91 -5.50 -12.53
C ALA A 194 -17.02 -4.27 -12.59
N ALA A 195 -17.41 -3.18 -11.92
CA ALA A 195 -16.59 -1.97 -11.82
C ALA A 195 -15.27 -2.22 -11.09
N LEU A 196 -15.30 -2.95 -9.96
CA LEU A 196 -14.09 -3.35 -9.25
C LEU A 196 -13.19 -4.25 -10.10
N LEU A 197 -13.75 -5.27 -10.74
CA LEU A 197 -12.99 -6.14 -11.64
C LEU A 197 -12.35 -5.36 -12.78
N GLY A 198 -13.07 -4.43 -13.40
CA GLY A 198 -12.53 -3.56 -14.46
C GLY A 198 -11.38 -2.68 -13.98
N ALA A 199 -11.51 -2.07 -12.80
CA ALA A 199 -10.46 -1.25 -12.21
C ALA A 199 -9.19 -2.06 -11.91
N PHE A 200 -9.33 -3.23 -11.28
CA PHE A 200 -8.17 -4.10 -10.98
C PHE A 200 -7.57 -4.72 -12.24
N ALA A 201 -8.38 -5.09 -13.23
CA ALA A 201 -7.89 -5.58 -14.51
C ALA A 201 -7.05 -4.51 -15.23
N MET A 202 -7.52 -3.26 -15.25
CA MET A 202 -6.78 -2.15 -15.83
C MET A 202 -5.42 -1.95 -15.14
N LEU A 203 -5.39 -1.94 -13.80
CA LEU A 203 -4.15 -1.82 -13.04
C LEU A 203 -3.19 -2.98 -13.35
N THR A 204 -3.70 -4.21 -13.42
CA THR A 204 -2.89 -5.39 -13.74
C THR A 204 -2.30 -5.30 -15.14
N VAL A 205 -3.13 -4.94 -16.14
CA VAL A 205 -2.69 -4.82 -17.56
C VAL A 205 -1.62 -3.75 -17.72
N THR A 206 -1.67 -2.66 -16.95
CA THR A 206 -0.63 -1.60 -16.99
C THR A 206 0.67 -2.01 -16.31
N GLU A 207 0.65 -2.97 -15.38
CA GLU A 207 1.86 -3.47 -14.71
C GLU A 207 2.56 -4.60 -15.49
N LEU A 208 1.80 -5.46 -16.18
CA LEU A 208 2.34 -6.63 -16.88
C LEU A 208 3.47 -6.33 -17.88
N PRO A 209 3.40 -5.27 -18.73
CA PRO A 209 4.42 -5.00 -19.73
C PRO A 209 5.69 -4.33 -19.18
N LYS A 210 5.72 -3.92 -17.90
CA LYS A 210 6.85 -3.19 -17.32
C LYS A 210 8.13 -4.04 -17.25
N SER A 211 8.02 -5.30 -16.86
CA SER A 211 9.13 -6.27 -16.92
C SER A 211 8.62 -7.70 -16.76
N GLY A 212 9.49 -8.68 -17.10
CA GLY A 212 9.20 -10.10 -16.87
C GLY A 212 8.95 -10.44 -15.40
N ILE A 213 9.60 -9.71 -14.47
CA ILE A 213 9.41 -9.88 -13.03
C ILE A 213 7.98 -9.45 -12.63
N HIS A 214 7.46 -8.34 -13.16
CA HIS A 214 6.09 -7.91 -12.90
C HIS A 214 5.07 -8.94 -13.39
N ALA A 215 5.28 -9.48 -14.58
CA ALA A 215 4.42 -10.54 -15.13
C ALA A 215 4.48 -11.82 -14.27
N ALA A 216 5.69 -12.27 -13.91
CA ALA A 216 5.87 -13.44 -13.05
C ALA A 216 5.21 -13.27 -11.66
N THR A 217 5.36 -12.09 -11.05
CA THR A 217 4.76 -11.75 -9.76
C THR A 217 3.23 -11.76 -9.83
N ALA A 218 2.67 -11.14 -10.87
CA ALA A 218 1.22 -11.10 -11.09
C ALA A 218 0.63 -12.50 -11.31
N LEU A 219 1.28 -13.31 -12.17
CA LEU A 219 0.85 -14.69 -12.43
C LEU A 219 0.94 -15.58 -11.20
N THR A 220 2.04 -15.47 -10.43
CA THR A 220 2.21 -16.22 -9.18
C THR A 220 1.14 -15.84 -8.16
N SER A 221 0.89 -14.55 -7.96
CA SER A 221 -0.16 -14.05 -7.07
C SER A 221 -1.53 -14.59 -7.47
N ALA A 222 -1.86 -14.51 -8.75
CA ALA A 222 -3.13 -15.03 -9.28
C ALA A 222 -3.27 -16.55 -9.10
N ALA A 223 -2.21 -17.32 -9.38
CA ALA A 223 -2.21 -18.77 -9.21
C ALA A 223 -2.38 -19.20 -7.76
N VAL A 224 -1.67 -18.55 -6.82
CA VAL A 224 -1.79 -18.82 -5.38
C VAL A 224 -3.17 -18.46 -4.87
N MET A 225 -3.69 -17.28 -5.24
CA MET A 225 -5.06 -16.89 -4.88
C MET A 225 -6.09 -17.87 -5.38
N ALA A 226 -6.04 -18.25 -6.68
CA ALA A 226 -6.95 -19.22 -7.26
C ALA A 226 -6.84 -20.59 -6.57
N GLY A 227 -5.61 -21.08 -6.33
CA GLY A 227 -5.34 -22.31 -5.61
C GLY A 227 -5.95 -22.31 -4.19
N CYS A 228 -5.73 -21.23 -3.43
CA CYS A 228 -6.31 -21.06 -2.10
C CYS A 228 -7.85 -21.08 -2.14
N LEU A 229 -8.47 -20.41 -3.10
CA LEU A 229 -9.93 -20.35 -3.22
C LEU A 229 -10.54 -21.70 -3.62
N VAL A 230 -9.88 -22.41 -4.55
CA VAL A 230 -10.32 -23.78 -4.95
C VAL A 230 -10.18 -24.73 -3.77
N LEU A 231 -9.03 -24.71 -3.09
CA LEU A 231 -8.78 -25.56 -1.93
C LEU A 231 -9.71 -25.24 -0.75
N ALA A 232 -9.98 -23.96 -0.52
CA ALA A 232 -10.93 -23.51 0.50
C ALA A 232 -12.34 -24.05 0.25
N ARG A 233 -12.76 -24.12 -1.03
CA ARG A 233 -14.04 -24.72 -1.42
C ARG A 233 -14.03 -26.23 -1.25
N ALA A 234 -12.97 -26.90 -1.68
CA ALA A 234 -12.86 -28.38 -1.60
C ALA A 234 -12.81 -28.87 -0.15
N LEU A 235 -12.05 -28.20 0.71
CA LEU A 235 -11.87 -28.56 2.12
C LEU A 235 -12.93 -27.94 3.05
N LYS A 236 -13.82 -27.09 2.51
CA LYS A 236 -14.78 -26.28 3.31
C LYS A 236 -14.09 -25.46 4.42
N ALA A 237 -12.85 -25.06 4.18
CA ALA A 237 -11.99 -24.36 5.12
C ALA A 237 -12.12 -22.83 4.94
N ALA A 238 -13.02 -22.18 5.68
CA ALA A 238 -13.28 -20.75 5.59
C ALA A 238 -12.02 -19.92 5.88
N TRP A 239 -11.16 -20.34 6.83
CA TRP A 239 -9.93 -19.67 7.18
C TRP A 239 -8.96 -19.50 6.00
N LEU A 240 -8.90 -20.51 5.11
CA LEU A 240 -8.02 -20.46 3.94
C LEU A 240 -8.46 -19.37 2.95
N LYS A 241 -9.76 -19.11 2.85
CA LYS A 241 -10.31 -18.02 2.04
C LYS A 241 -9.90 -16.64 2.60
N GLU A 242 -9.88 -16.50 3.93
CA GLU A 242 -9.50 -15.24 4.61
C GLU A 242 -8.00 -14.97 4.48
N TRP A 243 -7.16 -16.00 4.53
CA TRP A 243 -5.71 -15.91 4.41
C TRP A 243 -5.19 -15.91 2.97
N ALA A 244 -6.03 -16.20 1.98
CA ALA A 244 -5.62 -16.33 0.58
C ALA A 244 -4.86 -15.12 0.05
N LEU A 245 -5.30 -13.91 0.41
CA LEU A 245 -4.62 -12.67 0.02
C LEU A 245 -3.21 -12.58 0.63
N GLY A 246 -3.08 -12.89 1.92
CA GLY A 246 -1.79 -12.90 2.61
C GLY A 246 -0.79 -13.86 1.95
N PHE A 247 -1.21 -15.10 1.67
CA PHE A 247 -0.38 -16.10 1.00
C PHE A 247 0.01 -15.64 -0.42
N ALA A 248 -0.95 -15.09 -1.19
CA ALA A 248 -0.68 -14.60 -2.53
C ALA A 248 0.37 -13.47 -2.53
N VAL A 249 0.28 -12.53 -1.60
CA VAL A 249 1.23 -11.40 -1.48
C VAL A 249 2.61 -11.90 -1.05
N ILE A 250 2.70 -12.73 -0.01
CA ILE A 250 4.00 -13.24 0.49
C ILE A 250 4.71 -14.06 -0.58
N THR A 251 4.01 -14.97 -1.25
CA THR A 251 4.62 -15.80 -2.31
C THR A 251 5.03 -14.98 -3.52
N ALA A 252 4.22 -13.99 -3.93
CA ALA A 252 4.55 -13.10 -5.02
C ALA A 252 5.79 -12.25 -4.72
N LEU A 253 5.93 -11.74 -3.50
CA LEU A 253 7.13 -11.01 -3.06
C LEU A 253 8.37 -11.90 -3.00
N ALA A 254 8.23 -13.14 -2.54
CA ALA A 254 9.34 -14.09 -2.54
C ALA A 254 9.84 -14.38 -3.97
N VAL A 255 8.92 -14.57 -4.93
CA VAL A 255 9.27 -14.75 -6.34
C VAL A 255 9.91 -13.50 -6.92
N ALA A 256 9.39 -12.31 -6.62
CA ALA A 256 9.99 -11.05 -7.07
C ALA A 256 11.41 -10.87 -6.53
N TYR A 257 11.64 -11.17 -5.25
CA TYR A 257 12.95 -11.10 -4.63
C TYR A 257 13.94 -12.08 -5.28
N LEU A 258 13.57 -13.35 -5.43
CA LEU A 258 14.41 -14.35 -6.06
C LEU A 258 14.73 -14.01 -7.53
N ALA A 259 13.75 -13.50 -8.28
CA ALA A 259 13.96 -13.11 -9.67
C ALA A 259 14.81 -11.83 -9.82
N HIS A 260 14.91 -11.01 -8.77
CA HIS A 260 15.76 -9.82 -8.76
C HIS A 260 17.20 -10.13 -8.35
N THR A 261 17.42 -11.19 -7.58
CA THR A 261 18.74 -11.61 -7.09
C THR A 261 19.41 -12.68 -7.96
N ALA A 262 18.69 -13.29 -8.89
CA ALA A 262 19.19 -14.23 -9.89
C ALA A 262 19.72 -13.52 -11.12
#